data_b20310fcbf9aad58367fb30e41a20975
#
_entry.id   b20310fcbf9aad58367fb30e41a20975
#
_cell.length_a   1.000
_cell.length_b   1.000
_cell.length_c   1.000
_cell.angle_alpha   90.00
_cell.angle_beta   90.00
_cell.angle_gamma   90.00
#
_symmetry.space_group_name_H-M   'P 1'
#
loop_
_entity.id
_entity.type
_entity.pdbx_description
1 polymer ?
#
loop_
_entity_poly.entity_id
_entity_poly.type
_entity_poly.pdbx_seq_one_letter_code
_entity_poly.pdbx_strand_id
1 'polypeptide(L)'
;VPGGDAKLLRWTKGVDIKEMIGEFIGKPLLDYLNERNKIKFTDIKVLNDTIASLFAGLTDSSYDAYIGLIVGTGTNMATFIPADKIQKLNPAYNAQGMIPVNLESGNFHPPFLTAVDDTVDAISGNPGKQRFEKTVSGMYLGDILKTAFPLEEFEEKFDAQKLTSIMNYPDIYKDVYVQVAQWIYGRSAQLVAASLTGLVMLLKSY
;
A
#
# COMPACT_ATOMS: atom_id res chain seq x y z
N VAL A 1 -2.35 7.59 17.34
CA VAL A 1 -2.60 7.78 18.78
C VAL A 1 -2.42 9.27 19.10
N PRO A 2 -3.31 9.89 19.92
CA PRO A 2 -3.04 11.21 20.46
C PRO A 2 -1.66 11.22 21.15
N GLY A 3 -0.78 12.14 20.79
CA GLY A 3 0.59 12.19 21.27
C GLY A 3 1.65 11.79 20.25
N GLY A 4 1.26 11.22 19.11
CA GLY A 4 2.18 10.94 17.99
C GLY A 4 3.00 9.66 18.10
N ASP A 5 2.82 8.84 19.14
CA ASP A 5 3.40 7.50 19.23
C ASP A 5 2.39 6.43 18.77
N ALA A 6 2.84 5.23 18.48
CA ALA A 6 2.02 4.11 18.03
C ALA A 6 2.26 2.84 18.86
N LYS A 7 1.18 2.11 19.11
CA LYS A 7 1.24 0.74 19.64
C LYS A 7 1.27 -0.26 18.51
N LEU A 8 2.19 -1.22 18.59
CA LEU A 8 2.23 -2.33 17.65
C LEU A 8 1.07 -3.29 17.94
N LEU A 9 0.17 -3.46 16.99
CA LEU A 9 -0.96 -4.40 17.12
C LEU A 9 -0.60 -5.79 16.61
N ARG A 10 0.14 -5.86 15.52
CA ARG A 10 0.62 -7.11 14.90
C ARG A 10 1.76 -6.81 13.95
N TRP A 11 2.61 -7.80 13.73
CA TRP A 11 3.59 -7.79 12.65
C TRP A 11 2.97 -8.20 11.31
N THR A 12 3.63 -7.78 10.24
CA THR A 12 3.31 -8.13 8.85
C THR A 12 4.59 -8.44 8.09
N LYS A 13 4.48 -8.95 6.87
CA LYS A 13 5.62 -9.16 5.95
C LYS A 13 6.74 -10.06 6.53
N GLY A 14 6.37 -11.09 7.30
CA GLY A 14 7.32 -12.09 7.81
C GLY A 14 8.10 -11.69 9.06
N VAL A 15 7.83 -10.52 9.65
CA VAL A 15 8.40 -10.15 10.96
C VAL A 15 7.53 -10.75 12.06
N ASP A 16 8.15 -11.34 13.09
CA ASP A 16 7.45 -11.90 14.25
C ASP A 16 8.30 -11.72 15.53
N ILE A 17 8.15 -10.57 16.17
CA ILE A 17 8.77 -10.25 17.46
C ILE A 17 7.63 -10.10 18.48
N LYS A 18 7.28 -11.20 19.15
CA LYS A 18 6.08 -11.31 19.99
C LYS A 18 6.08 -10.33 21.15
N GLU A 19 7.25 -10.06 21.73
CA GLU A 19 7.46 -9.17 22.87
C GLU A 19 7.09 -7.71 22.57
N MET A 20 7.08 -7.32 21.30
CA MET A 20 6.73 -5.97 20.86
C MET A 20 5.23 -5.77 20.66
N ILE A 21 4.43 -6.84 20.61
CA ILE A 21 2.99 -6.73 20.38
C ILE A 21 2.32 -6.12 21.62
N GLY A 22 1.62 -5.00 21.39
CA GLY A 22 0.98 -4.22 22.46
C GLY A 22 1.85 -3.11 23.06
N GLU A 23 3.14 -3.07 22.69
CA GLU A 23 4.08 -2.04 23.18
C GLU A 23 4.10 -0.81 22.27
N PHE A 24 4.49 0.33 22.85
CA PHE A 24 4.79 1.54 22.08
C PHE A 24 6.13 1.38 21.35
N ILE A 25 6.22 1.93 20.13
CA ILE A 25 7.41 1.84 19.29
C ILE A 25 8.20 3.14 19.21
N GLY A 26 7.55 4.30 19.30
CA GLY A 26 8.22 5.59 19.15
C GLY A 26 9.11 5.92 20.35
N LYS A 27 8.57 5.88 21.56
CA LYS A 27 9.35 6.26 22.76
C LYS A 27 10.59 5.37 22.99
N PRO A 28 10.51 4.03 22.94
CA PRO A 28 11.70 3.19 23.04
C PRO A 28 12.77 3.49 21.99
N LEU A 29 12.34 3.77 20.75
CA LEU A 29 13.25 4.17 19.68
C LEU A 29 13.92 5.53 19.97
N LEU A 30 13.16 6.51 20.44
CA LEU A 30 13.67 7.82 20.85
C LEU A 30 14.75 7.69 21.94
N ASP A 31 14.45 6.91 22.99
CA ASP A 31 15.34 6.67 24.10
C ASP A 31 16.64 5.99 23.62
N TYR A 32 16.52 4.92 22.80
CA TYR A 32 17.66 4.21 22.19
C TYR A 32 18.55 5.13 21.34
N LEU A 33 17.94 5.98 20.49
CA LEU A 33 18.68 6.93 19.67
C LEU A 33 19.41 7.98 20.52
N ASN A 34 18.76 8.46 21.56
CA ASN A 34 19.34 9.47 22.47
C ASN A 34 20.46 8.93 23.35
N GLU A 35 20.46 7.64 23.66
CA GLU A 35 21.58 7.01 24.38
C GLU A 35 22.85 6.91 23.52
N ARG A 36 22.69 6.68 22.21
CA ARG A 36 23.79 6.33 21.28
C ARG A 36 24.30 7.48 20.41
N ASN A 37 23.55 8.58 20.31
CA ASN A 37 23.90 9.67 19.44
C ASN A 37 24.32 10.93 20.22
N LYS A 38 25.25 11.71 19.64
CA LYS A 38 25.61 13.02 20.19
C LYS A 38 24.48 14.05 20.06
N ILE A 39 23.69 13.94 18.97
CA ILE A 39 22.50 14.76 18.75
C ILE A 39 21.36 14.15 19.54
N LYS A 40 20.70 14.96 20.36
CA LYS A 40 19.53 14.54 21.14
C LYS A 40 18.26 14.97 20.44
N PHE A 41 17.37 14.00 20.23
CA PHE A 41 16.05 14.25 19.69
C PHE A 41 15.08 14.55 20.85
N THR A 42 14.24 15.56 20.68
CA THR A 42 13.29 16.01 21.71
C THR A 42 11.96 15.31 21.63
N ASP A 43 11.57 14.82 20.44
CA ASP A 43 10.29 14.18 20.20
C ASP A 43 10.37 13.19 19.02
N ILE A 44 9.40 12.29 18.94
CA ILE A 44 9.24 11.34 17.84
C ILE A 44 7.76 11.25 17.46
N LYS A 45 7.50 11.18 16.17
CA LYS A 45 6.15 10.97 15.63
C LYS A 45 6.15 9.73 14.76
N VAL A 46 5.21 8.84 15.03
CA VAL A 46 5.01 7.61 14.24
C VAL A 46 3.80 7.83 13.33
N LEU A 47 4.04 7.76 12.03
CA LEU A 47 3.02 7.92 11.00
C LEU A 47 2.98 6.68 10.12
N ASN A 48 1.80 6.39 9.56
CA ASN A 48 1.71 5.49 8.42
C ASN A 48 2.44 6.09 7.22
N ASP A 49 3.10 5.27 6.41
CA ASP A 49 3.89 5.70 5.24
C ASP A 49 3.05 6.45 4.20
N THR A 50 1.81 6.02 3.96
CA THR A 50 0.89 6.69 3.02
C THR A 50 0.43 8.04 3.56
N ILE A 51 0.23 8.18 4.88
CA ILE A 51 -0.04 9.47 5.52
C ILE A 51 1.20 10.39 5.42
N ALA A 52 2.40 9.85 5.60
CA ALA A 52 3.62 10.62 5.40
C ALA A 52 3.75 11.12 3.96
N SER A 53 3.44 10.28 2.97
CA SER A 53 3.41 10.66 1.56
C SER A 53 2.36 11.74 1.27
N LEU A 54 1.19 11.67 1.90
CA LEU A 54 0.14 12.69 1.81
C LEU A 54 0.65 14.04 2.34
N PHE A 55 1.30 14.05 3.50
CA PHE A 55 1.85 15.29 4.08
C PHE A 55 3.00 15.88 3.26
N ALA A 56 3.81 15.05 2.62
CA ALA A 56 4.90 15.52 1.76
C ALA A 56 4.39 16.33 0.56
N GLY A 57 3.14 16.09 0.11
CA GLY A 57 2.49 16.84 -0.96
C GLY A 57 1.96 18.23 -0.56
N LEU A 58 1.88 18.54 0.75
CA LEU A 58 1.30 19.80 1.23
C LEU A 58 2.21 21.04 1.08
N THR A 59 3.34 20.90 0.43
CA THR A 59 4.27 22.01 0.16
C THR A 59 3.71 23.04 -0.83
N ASP A 60 2.72 22.65 -1.63
CA ASP A 60 2.01 23.51 -2.57
C ASP A 60 0.52 23.61 -2.15
N SER A 61 0.08 24.80 -1.78
CA SER A 61 -1.28 25.08 -1.32
C SER A 61 -2.26 25.47 -2.44
N SER A 62 -1.85 25.34 -3.71
CA SER A 62 -2.66 25.74 -4.87
C SER A 62 -3.74 24.71 -5.24
N TYR A 63 -3.76 23.54 -4.62
CA TYR A 63 -4.70 22.46 -4.94
C TYR A 63 -5.84 22.35 -3.91
N ASP A 64 -7.03 21.99 -4.39
CA ASP A 64 -8.22 21.83 -3.56
C ASP A 64 -8.21 20.53 -2.75
N ALA A 65 -7.47 19.51 -3.21
CA ALA A 65 -7.38 18.21 -2.54
C ALA A 65 -6.03 17.55 -2.79
N TYR A 66 -5.65 16.67 -1.87
CA TYR A 66 -4.40 15.94 -1.90
C TYR A 66 -4.65 14.45 -1.67
N ILE A 67 -3.97 13.62 -2.43
CA ILE A 67 -4.01 12.16 -2.29
C ILE A 67 -2.58 11.64 -2.15
N GLY A 68 -2.28 10.99 -1.04
CA GLY A 68 -1.08 10.16 -0.88
C GLY A 68 -1.33 8.81 -1.54
N LEU A 69 -0.46 8.40 -2.45
CA LEU A 69 -0.53 7.12 -3.17
C LEU A 69 0.77 6.36 -3.02
N ILE A 70 0.66 5.10 -2.67
CA ILE A 70 1.75 4.12 -2.73
C ILE A 70 1.34 3.00 -3.67
N VAL A 71 2.17 2.76 -4.69
CA VAL A 71 2.13 1.57 -5.55
C VAL A 71 3.57 1.05 -5.65
N GLY A 72 3.88 0.10 -4.80
CA GLY A 72 5.22 -0.48 -4.65
C GLY A 72 5.12 -1.98 -4.38
N THR A 73 5.79 -2.46 -3.34
CA THR A 73 5.62 -3.83 -2.82
C THR A 73 4.16 -4.10 -2.43
N GLY A 74 3.51 -3.10 -1.82
CA GLY A 74 2.08 -3.07 -1.56
C GLY A 74 1.40 -1.88 -2.24
N THR A 75 0.11 -1.67 -1.97
CA THR A 75 -0.63 -0.50 -2.43
C THR A 75 -1.50 0.09 -1.34
N ASN A 76 -1.52 1.41 -1.26
CA ASN A 76 -2.37 2.12 -0.32
C ASN A 76 -2.63 3.56 -0.78
N MET A 77 -3.70 4.15 -0.26
CA MET A 77 -4.07 5.55 -0.49
C MET A 77 -4.42 6.23 0.83
N ALA A 78 -4.16 7.53 0.88
CA ALA A 78 -4.58 8.40 1.97
C ALA A 78 -5.05 9.75 1.42
N THR A 79 -5.99 10.38 2.11
CA THR A 79 -6.48 11.71 1.75
C THR A 79 -7.04 12.41 2.98
N PHE A 80 -7.37 13.71 2.84
CA PHE A 80 -8.11 14.45 3.86
C PHE A 80 -9.60 14.28 3.65
N ILE A 81 -10.33 13.98 4.72
CA ILE A 81 -11.79 13.82 4.72
C ILE A 81 -12.38 14.69 5.86
N PRO A 82 -13.51 15.37 5.65
CA PRO A 82 -14.20 16.07 6.73
C PRO A 82 -14.53 15.11 7.88
N ALA A 83 -14.23 15.50 9.11
CA ALA A 83 -14.41 14.64 10.29
C ALA A 83 -15.85 14.15 10.46
N ASP A 84 -16.84 14.98 10.12
CA ASP A 84 -18.27 14.67 10.18
C ASP A 84 -18.71 13.61 9.15
N LYS A 85 -17.91 13.34 8.12
CA LYS A 85 -18.16 12.29 7.11
C LYS A 85 -17.61 10.92 7.50
N ILE A 86 -16.84 10.83 8.58
CA ILE A 86 -16.20 9.58 9.00
C ILE A 86 -17.05 8.91 10.08
N GLN A 87 -17.95 8.02 9.65
CA GLN A 87 -18.91 7.32 10.55
C GLN A 87 -18.23 6.50 11.66
N LYS A 88 -17.00 6.01 11.43
CA LYS A 88 -16.25 5.20 12.41
C LYS A 88 -15.38 6.03 13.36
N LEU A 89 -15.37 7.35 13.21
CA LEU A 89 -14.59 8.20 14.09
C LEU A 89 -15.18 8.19 15.50
N ASN A 90 -14.36 7.84 16.49
CA ASN A 90 -14.82 7.85 17.87
C ASN A 90 -15.14 9.31 18.30
N PRO A 91 -16.38 9.61 18.74
CA PRO A 91 -16.77 10.95 19.16
C PRO A 91 -15.90 11.53 20.27
N ALA A 92 -15.27 10.69 21.10
CA ALA A 92 -14.35 11.11 22.16
C ALA A 92 -13.13 11.91 21.64
N TYR A 93 -12.78 11.77 20.37
CA TYR A 93 -11.67 12.54 19.78
C TYR A 93 -12.06 14.00 19.46
N ASN A 94 -13.33 14.35 19.47
CA ASN A 94 -13.84 15.70 19.15
C ASN A 94 -13.13 16.33 17.93
N ALA A 95 -12.87 15.49 16.92
CA ALA A 95 -12.16 15.94 15.71
C ALA A 95 -13.06 16.85 14.86
N GLN A 96 -12.51 17.94 14.38
CA GLN A 96 -13.21 18.92 13.55
C GLN A 96 -12.36 19.21 12.30
N GLY A 97 -13.03 19.71 11.24
CA GLY A 97 -12.38 20.06 9.98
C GLY A 97 -11.91 18.85 9.19
N MET A 98 -10.90 19.07 8.37
CA MET A 98 -10.31 18.03 7.51
C MET A 98 -9.29 17.23 8.30
N ILE A 99 -9.43 15.92 8.30
CA ILE A 99 -8.47 15.01 8.95
C ILE A 99 -7.85 14.04 7.96
N PRO A 100 -6.56 13.69 8.13
CA PRO A 100 -5.90 12.72 7.25
C PRO A 100 -6.41 11.31 7.55
N VAL A 101 -6.83 10.61 6.52
CA VAL A 101 -7.38 9.25 6.62
C VAL A 101 -6.53 8.30 5.79
N ASN A 102 -5.99 7.28 6.45
CA ASN A 102 -5.41 6.12 5.80
C ASN A 102 -6.53 5.18 5.36
N LEU A 103 -6.67 4.97 4.05
CA LEU A 103 -7.81 4.24 3.49
C LEU A 103 -7.64 2.72 3.55
N GLU A 104 -6.39 2.24 3.68
CA GLU A 104 -6.07 0.80 3.55
C GLU A 104 -6.65 0.20 2.27
N SER A 105 -6.49 0.93 1.15
CA SER A 105 -7.13 0.64 -0.14
C SER A 105 -6.73 -0.71 -0.71
N GLY A 106 -5.58 -1.26 -0.33
CA GLY A 106 -5.16 -2.62 -0.68
C GLY A 106 -6.15 -3.70 -0.24
N ASN A 107 -6.92 -3.43 0.82
CA ASN A 107 -7.94 -4.35 1.34
C ASN A 107 -9.27 -4.32 0.55
N PHE A 108 -9.43 -3.41 -0.40
CA PHE A 108 -10.63 -3.38 -1.25
C PHE A 108 -10.78 -4.71 -1.98
N HIS A 109 -12.01 -5.21 -2.07
CA HIS A 109 -12.34 -6.42 -2.81
C HIS A 109 -13.03 -6.04 -4.12
N PRO A 110 -12.30 -5.97 -5.25
CA PRO A 110 -12.87 -5.61 -6.53
C PRO A 110 -13.92 -6.63 -6.99
N PRO A 111 -15.03 -6.20 -7.61
CA PRO A 111 -16.06 -7.12 -8.10
C PRO A 111 -15.70 -7.79 -9.44
N PHE A 112 -14.56 -7.45 -10.04
CA PHE A 112 -14.13 -7.87 -11.38
C PHE A 112 -12.81 -8.67 -11.36
N LEU A 113 -12.59 -9.47 -10.33
CA LEU A 113 -11.45 -10.37 -10.25
C LEU A 113 -11.56 -11.53 -11.26
N THR A 114 -10.42 -12.00 -11.76
CA THR A 114 -10.30 -13.10 -12.70
C THR A 114 -9.90 -14.40 -11.97
N ALA A 115 -10.03 -15.55 -12.65
CA ALA A 115 -9.55 -16.82 -12.11
C ALA A 115 -8.03 -16.80 -11.80
N VAL A 116 -7.24 -16.01 -12.53
CA VAL A 116 -5.81 -15.81 -12.24
C VAL A 116 -5.62 -15.09 -10.90
N ASP A 117 -6.39 -14.02 -10.65
CA ASP A 117 -6.35 -13.31 -9.38
C ASP A 117 -6.76 -14.20 -8.20
N ASP A 118 -7.75 -15.06 -8.40
CA ASP A 118 -8.20 -16.01 -7.38
C ASP A 118 -7.13 -17.07 -7.08
N THR A 119 -6.42 -17.54 -8.11
CA THR A 119 -5.31 -18.47 -7.94
C THR A 119 -4.14 -17.82 -7.19
N VAL A 120 -3.73 -16.61 -7.58
CA VAL A 120 -2.69 -15.85 -6.87
C VAL A 120 -3.08 -15.62 -5.42
N ASP A 121 -4.33 -15.29 -5.14
CA ASP A 121 -4.82 -15.13 -3.77
C ASP A 121 -4.74 -16.43 -2.98
N ALA A 122 -5.17 -17.54 -3.56
CA ALA A 122 -5.22 -18.84 -2.88
C ALA A 122 -3.83 -19.34 -2.46
N ILE A 123 -2.79 -19.08 -3.28
CA ILE A 123 -1.40 -19.49 -2.99
C ILE A 123 -0.63 -18.47 -2.13
N SER A 124 -1.22 -17.31 -1.86
CA SER A 124 -0.57 -16.26 -1.06
C SER A 124 -0.54 -16.60 0.43
N GLY A 125 0.32 -15.90 1.19
CA GLY A 125 0.40 -16.06 2.65
C GLY A 125 -0.82 -15.55 3.42
N ASN A 126 -1.80 -14.92 2.75
CA ASN A 126 -3.00 -14.33 3.38
C ASN A 126 -4.24 -14.41 2.48
N PRO A 127 -4.73 -15.62 2.12
CA PRO A 127 -5.88 -15.78 1.24
C PRO A 127 -7.11 -14.98 1.71
N GLY A 128 -7.84 -14.40 0.77
CA GLY A 128 -9.03 -13.59 1.01
C GLY A 128 -8.79 -12.17 1.49
N LYS A 129 -7.52 -11.79 1.77
CA LYS A 129 -7.16 -10.44 2.24
C LYS A 129 -6.40 -9.69 1.16
N GLN A 130 -6.43 -8.35 1.25
CA GLN A 130 -5.64 -7.46 0.38
C GLN A 130 -5.86 -7.77 -1.11
N ARG A 131 -7.10 -8.03 -1.49
CA ARG A 131 -7.45 -8.50 -2.84
C ARG A 131 -7.08 -7.47 -3.91
N PHE A 132 -7.30 -6.18 -3.68
CA PHE A 132 -6.89 -5.13 -4.60
C PHE A 132 -5.35 -5.03 -4.70
N GLU A 133 -4.65 -5.07 -3.57
CA GLU A 133 -3.18 -5.07 -3.55
C GLU A 133 -2.60 -6.18 -4.42
N LYS A 134 -3.16 -7.40 -4.35
CA LYS A 134 -2.73 -8.55 -5.14
C LYS A 134 -2.92 -8.39 -6.64
N THR A 135 -3.79 -7.48 -7.08
CA THR A 135 -4.00 -7.22 -8.50
C THR A 135 -3.10 -6.13 -9.08
N VAL A 136 -2.53 -5.25 -8.24
CA VAL A 136 -1.84 -4.04 -8.71
C VAL A 136 -0.43 -3.87 -8.19
N SER A 137 -0.05 -4.46 -7.05
CA SER A 137 1.25 -4.17 -6.44
C SER A 137 2.37 -5.08 -6.93
N GLY A 138 3.59 -4.53 -6.92
CA GLY A 138 4.77 -5.18 -7.46
C GLY A 138 5.10 -6.54 -6.86
N MET A 139 4.68 -6.81 -5.62
CA MET A 139 4.90 -8.09 -4.96
C MET A 139 4.22 -9.26 -5.70
N TYR A 140 3.09 -9.00 -6.37
CA TYR A 140 2.23 -10.04 -6.93
C TYR A 140 2.19 -10.08 -8.47
N LEU A 141 2.68 -9.02 -9.15
CA LEU A 141 2.59 -8.98 -10.62
C LEU A 141 3.35 -10.12 -11.29
N GLY A 142 4.46 -10.57 -10.71
CA GLY A 142 5.19 -11.75 -11.19
C GLY A 142 4.39 -13.04 -11.03
N ASP A 143 3.69 -13.22 -9.91
CA ASP A 143 2.85 -14.39 -9.66
C ASP A 143 1.65 -14.43 -10.62
N ILE A 144 1.11 -13.28 -11.03
CA ILE A 144 0.07 -13.20 -12.07
C ILE A 144 0.58 -13.78 -13.39
N LEU A 145 1.82 -13.43 -13.80
CA LEU A 145 2.41 -13.99 -15.01
C LEU A 145 2.64 -15.49 -14.88
N LYS A 146 3.25 -15.95 -13.79
CA LYS A 146 3.47 -17.38 -13.53
C LYS A 146 2.16 -18.18 -13.59
N THR A 147 1.10 -17.65 -12.98
CA THR A 147 -0.23 -18.29 -12.97
C THR A 147 -0.86 -18.35 -14.36
N ALA A 148 -0.57 -17.37 -15.23
CA ALA A 148 -1.03 -17.41 -16.62
C ALA A 148 -0.35 -18.50 -17.47
N PHE A 149 0.81 -19.00 -17.04
CA PHE A 149 1.59 -20.03 -17.74
C PHE A 149 1.91 -21.23 -16.81
N PRO A 150 0.93 -21.99 -16.36
CA PRO A 150 1.10 -23.01 -15.31
C PRO A 150 1.96 -24.22 -15.75
N LEU A 151 2.22 -24.39 -17.04
CA LEU A 151 3.07 -25.47 -17.59
C LEU A 151 4.53 -25.04 -17.84
N GLU A 152 4.84 -23.76 -17.60
CA GLU A 152 6.21 -23.25 -17.78
C GLU A 152 6.95 -23.25 -16.46
N GLU A 153 8.24 -23.59 -16.51
CA GLU A 153 9.12 -23.48 -15.36
C GLU A 153 9.68 -22.05 -15.24
N PHE A 154 9.36 -21.40 -14.13
CA PHE A 154 9.88 -20.08 -13.80
C PHE A 154 10.83 -20.18 -12.58
N GLU A 155 11.75 -19.25 -12.49
CA GLU A 155 12.56 -19.08 -11.30
C GLU A 155 11.70 -18.98 -10.04
N GLU A 156 12.16 -19.50 -8.90
CA GLU A 156 11.42 -19.47 -7.64
C GLU A 156 10.99 -18.04 -7.28
N LYS A 157 11.90 -17.08 -7.39
CA LYS A 157 11.61 -15.67 -7.20
C LYS A 157 11.35 -14.98 -8.53
N PHE A 158 10.08 -14.79 -8.84
CA PHE A 158 9.64 -14.11 -10.06
C PHE A 158 8.77 -12.89 -9.67
N ASP A 159 9.42 -11.76 -9.41
CA ASP A 159 8.81 -10.52 -8.94
C ASP A 159 8.61 -9.49 -10.08
N ALA A 160 8.16 -8.28 -9.73
CA ALA A 160 7.97 -7.20 -10.68
C ALA A 160 9.28 -6.78 -11.37
N GLN A 161 10.43 -6.96 -10.75
CA GLN A 161 11.72 -6.66 -11.39
C GLN A 161 11.96 -7.59 -12.58
N LYS A 162 11.65 -8.88 -12.42
CA LYS A 162 11.75 -9.85 -13.52
C LYS A 162 10.76 -9.54 -14.62
N LEU A 163 9.52 -9.19 -14.25
CA LEU A 163 8.50 -8.77 -15.20
C LEU A 163 8.94 -7.53 -15.99
N THR A 164 9.56 -6.55 -15.33
CA THR A 164 10.16 -5.37 -15.97
C THR A 164 11.28 -5.76 -16.94
N SER A 165 12.10 -6.74 -16.59
CA SER A 165 13.17 -7.24 -17.46
C SER A 165 12.62 -7.85 -18.76
N ILE A 166 11.50 -8.57 -18.69
CA ILE A 166 10.81 -9.11 -19.86
C ILE A 166 10.38 -7.97 -20.82
N MET A 167 9.88 -6.87 -20.28
CA MET A 167 9.46 -5.71 -21.09
C MET A 167 10.65 -4.93 -21.67
N ASN A 168 11.74 -4.80 -20.92
CA ASN A 168 12.91 -4.02 -21.33
C ASN A 168 13.81 -4.76 -22.34
N TYR A 169 13.76 -6.08 -22.35
CA TYR A 169 14.60 -6.92 -23.21
C TYR A 169 13.75 -7.94 -24.00
N PRO A 170 12.78 -7.44 -24.81
CA PRO A 170 11.80 -8.32 -25.49
C PRO A 170 12.46 -9.37 -26.38
N ASP A 171 13.59 -9.07 -27.00
CA ASP A 171 14.29 -9.96 -27.96
C ASP A 171 14.83 -11.26 -27.32
N ILE A 172 14.96 -11.30 -25.99
CA ILE A 172 15.47 -12.51 -25.29
C ILE A 172 14.38 -13.35 -24.64
N TYR A 173 13.11 -12.91 -24.73
CA TYR A 173 11.97 -13.63 -24.18
C TYR A 173 10.97 -14.03 -25.27
N LYS A 174 10.10 -15.01 -24.97
CA LYS A 174 8.99 -15.37 -25.87
C LYS A 174 8.04 -14.17 -26.01
N ASP A 175 7.63 -13.87 -27.23
CA ASP A 175 6.70 -12.74 -27.52
C ASP A 175 5.45 -12.77 -26.64
N VAL A 176 4.90 -13.96 -26.37
CA VAL A 176 3.72 -14.12 -25.52
C VAL A 176 3.97 -13.64 -24.08
N TYR A 177 5.18 -13.82 -23.55
CA TYR A 177 5.52 -13.32 -22.22
C TYR A 177 5.61 -11.80 -22.20
N VAL A 178 6.17 -11.21 -23.25
CA VAL A 178 6.25 -9.75 -23.42
C VAL A 178 4.85 -9.15 -23.48
N GLN A 179 3.95 -9.72 -24.28
CA GLN A 179 2.57 -9.25 -24.41
C GLN A 179 1.80 -9.37 -23.08
N VAL A 180 1.93 -10.49 -22.38
CA VAL A 180 1.25 -10.68 -21.09
C VAL A 180 1.83 -9.76 -20.02
N ALA A 181 3.15 -9.55 -19.98
CA ALA A 181 3.78 -8.60 -19.07
C ALA A 181 3.27 -7.17 -19.28
N GLN A 182 3.19 -6.73 -20.55
CA GLN A 182 2.62 -5.42 -20.91
C GLN A 182 1.16 -5.30 -20.47
N TRP A 183 0.36 -6.36 -20.69
CA TRP A 183 -1.04 -6.38 -20.26
C TRP A 183 -1.16 -6.31 -18.73
N ILE A 184 -0.33 -7.04 -17.97
CA ILE A 184 -0.33 -7.01 -16.50
C ILE A 184 -0.04 -5.61 -15.97
N TYR A 185 1.00 -4.93 -16.48
CA TYR A 185 1.30 -3.56 -16.08
C TYR A 185 0.21 -2.58 -16.50
N GLY A 186 -0.29 -2.68 -17.73
CA GLY A 186 -1.39 -1.87 -18.24
C GLY A 186 -2.65 -2.02 -17.38
N ARG A 187 -3.01 -3.26 -17.02
CA ARG A 187 -4.13 -3.55 -16.12
C ARG A 187 -3.91 -2.95 -14.73
N SER A 188 -2.74 -3.15 -14.14
CA SER A 188 -2.40 -2.55 -12.84
C SER A 188 -2.58 -1.03 -12.87
N ALA A 189 -2.02 -0.36 -13.86
CA ALA A 189 -2.14 1.10 -14.01
C ALA A 189 -3.59 1.55 -14.18
N GLN A 190 -4.40 0.85 -14.97
CA GLN A 190 -5.81 1.17 -15.17
C GLN A 190 -6.64 1.01 -13.90
N LEU A 191 -6.38 -0.04 -13.10
CA LEU A 191 -7.08 -0.28 -11.84
C LEU A 191 -6.72 0.78 -10.79
N VAL A 192 -5.46 1.17 -10.72
CA VAL A 192 -5.02 2.28 -9.85
C VAL A 192 -5.66 3.60 -10.30
N ALA A 193 -5.66 3.90 -11.59
CA ALA A 193 -6.30 5.11 -12.13
C ALA A 193 -7.80 5.14 -11.86
N ALA A 194 -8.51 4.01 -11.99
CA ALA A 194 -9.92 3.91 -11.66
C ALA A 194 -10.18 4.18 -10.17
N SER A 195 -9.33 3.64 -9.28
CA SER A 195 -9.42 3.87 -7.84
C SER A 195 -9.18 5.34 -7.47
N LEU A 196 -8.17 5.98 -8.09
CA LEU A 196 -7.92 7.41 -7.92
C LEU A 196 -9.10 8.25 -8.41
N THR A 197 -9.67 7.89 -9.57
CA THR A 197 -10.85 8.60 -10.11
C THR A 197 -12.03 8.50 -9.15
N GLY A 198 -12.31 7.32 -8.60
CA GLY A 198 -13.37 7.13 -7.61
C GLY A 198 -13.16 7.98 -6.36
N LEU A 199 -11.91 8.06 -5.88
CA LEU A 199 -11.57 8.88 -4.72
C LEU A 199 -11.72 10.38 -5.02
N VAL A 200 -11.29 10.85 -6.19
CA VAL A 200 -11.49 12.25 -6.61
C VAL A 200 -12.98 12.59 -6.72
N MET A 201 -13.79 11.68 -7.25
CA MET A 201 -15.24 11.87 -7.32
C MET A 201 -15.87 11.97 -5.92
N LEU A 202 -15.42 11.14 -4.98
CA LEU A 202 -15.86 11.21 -3.59
C LEU A 202 -15.49 12.56 -2.96
N LEU A 203 -14.25 13.02 -3.11
CA LEU A 203 -13.79 14.28 -2.54
C LEU A 203 -14.54 15.49 -3.09
N LYS A 204 -14.94 15.46 -4.37
CA LYS A 204 -15.77 16.51 -4.96
C LYS A 204 -17.21 16.54 -4.44
N SER A 205 -17.66 15.48 -3.76
CA SER A 205 -19.01 15.41 -3.18
C SER A 205 -19.09 16.00 -1.76
N TYR A 206 -17.97 16.37 -1.18
CA TYR A 206 -17.84 17.01 0.13
C TYR A 206 -17.70 18.52 0.02
#